data_92e623338a7cfa20cb1bc69bf8de12fc
#
_entry.id   92e623338a7cfa20cb1bc69bf8de12fc
#
_cell.length_a   1.000
_cell.length_b   1.000
_cell.length_c   1.000
_cell.angle_alpha   90.00
_cell.angle_beta   90.00
_cell.angle_gamma   90.00
#
_symmetry.space_group_name_H-M   'P 1'
#
loop_
_entity.id
_entity.type
_entity.pdbx_description
1 polymer ?
#
loop_
_entity_poly.entity_id
_entity_poly.type
_entity_poly.pdbx_seq_one_letter_code
_entity_poly.pdbx_strand_id
1 'polypeptide(L)'
;MKIKNALLLTLFTVFNVTGQKTSETPVNIILMIGDGMGLSQITAGMYSNGNKTALEEFEYIGLSKTHSSENLVTDSAASGTAFACGKKTMNGILGMDINKNKLSSILEICKSRGYITGLISTSSIVHATPASFYANVRSRYQYEDIALQLSENNIDYFIGGGEKHFKKRNDNRNLISEMKDYDMVNNLTKFSQSTSNKLGFFTYYDEPPSLNDGRKPMLDEALLATLDKFDQREKPFFIMVEGSQIDWGGHANEIDYITSEFKDFDGAISVAVNYVNANPNTLLIVTADHETGGLAITFGKTKAYTFKSDFNTGGHSATMVPVFSYGTCAKKFSGIYENTAIFDKMLETVERK
;
A
#
# COMPACT_ATOMS: atom_id res chain seq x y z
N MET A 1 13.32 89.78 10.81
CA MET A 1 12.37 88.68 10.72
C MET A 1 13.17 87.53 10.11
N LYS A 2 13.66 86.55 10.94
CA LYS A 2 14.53 85.43 10.50
C LYS A 2 13.65 84.20 10.38
N ILE A 3 13.49 83.70 9.17
CA ILE A 3 12.78 82.45 8.89
C ILE A 3 13.78 81.30 9.11
N LYS A 4 13.48 80.37 10.06
CA LYS A 4 14.25 79.15 10.30
C LYS A 4 13.66 78.04 9.43
N ASN A 5 14.42 77.52 8.47
CA ASN A 5 14.11 76.32 7.72
C ASN A 5 14.34 75.11 8.62
N ALA A 6 13.28 74.34 8.89
CA ALA A 6 13.39 73.07 9.55
C ALA A 6 13.45 71.99 8.44
N LEU A 7 14.57 71.28 8.38
CA LEU A 7 14.79 70.12 7.48
C LEU A 7 14.20 68.87 8.13
N LEU A 8 13.12 68.36 7.53
CA LEU A 8 12.47 67.15 7.98
C LEU A 8 13.20 65.91 7.36
N LEU A 9 13.96 65.20 8.16
CA LEU A 9 14.67 64.01 7.72
C LEU A 9 13.71 62.81 7.84
N THR A 10 13.18 62.30 6.70
CA THR A 10 12.34 61.11 6.67
C THR A 10 13.23 59.86 6.62
N LEU A 11 13.26 59.09 7.73
CA LEU A 11 13.97 57.84 7.83
C LEU A 11 13.15 56.74 7.17
N PHE A 12 13.56 56.26 5.99
CA PHE A 12 13.00 55.08 5.35
C PHE A 12 13.61 53.85 5.99
N THR A 13 12.86 53.17 6.86
CA THR A 13 13.18 51.81 7.32
C THR A 13 12.78 50.81 6.26
N VAL A 14 13.77 50.25 5.56
CA VAL A 14 13.59 49.11 4.66
C VAL A 14 13.42 47.85 5.53
N PHE A 15 12.20 47.39 5.69
CA PHE A 15 11.94 46.06 6.23
C PHE A 15 12.37 45.01 5.20
N ASN A 16 13.51 44.38 5.38
CA ASN A 16 13.86 43.17 4.68
C ASN A 16 12.96 42.04 5.22
N VAL A 17 11.85 41.78 4.55
CA VAL A 17 11.08 40.57 4.72
C VAL A 17 11.88 39.44 4.07
N THR A 18 12.80 38.84 4.82
CA THR A 18 13.35 37.54 4.48
C THR A 18 12.19 36.56 4.57
N GLY A 19 11.59 36.21 3.44
CA GLY A 19 10.64 35.12 3.35
C GLY A 19 11.35 33.85 3.83
N GLN A 20 11.14 33.48 5.09
CA GLN A 20 11.44 32.14 5.56
C GLN A 20 10.61 31.20 4.68
N LYS A 21 11.28 30.46 3.76
CA LYS A 21 10.68 29.28 3.14
C LYS A 21 10.37 28.35 4.30
N THR A 22 9.12 28.32 4.72
CA THR A 22 8.63 27.24 5.58
C THR A 22 8.76 25.96 4.77
N SER A 23 9.76 25.14 5.04
CA SER A 23 9.80 23.80 4.48
C SER A 23 8.55 23.09 5.00
N GLU A 24 7.65 22.71 4.09
CA GLU A 24 6.49 21.93 4.51
C GLU A 24 6.98 20.63 5.15
N THR A 25 6.32 20.22 6.23
CA THR A 25 6.66 18.96 6.92
C THR A 25 6.42 17.79 5.95
N PRO A 26 7.40 16.86 5.81
CA PRO A 26 7.22 15.68 4.96
C PRO A 26 5.98 14.88 5.36
N VAL A 27 5.21 14.42 4.38
CA VAL A 27 3.93 13.73 4.57
C VAL A 27 4.16 12.21 4.70
N ASN A 28 3.60 11.58 5.72
CA ASN A 28 3.54 10.12 5.81
C ASN A 28 2.60 9.57 4.74
N ILE A 29 2.90 8.41 4.18
CA ILE A 29 2.05 7.76 3.18
C ILE A 29 1.74 6.33 3.61
N ILE A 30 0.44 6.03 3.71
CA ILE A 30 -0.10 4.68 3.89
C ILE A 30 -0.84 4.34 2.59
N LEU A 31 -0.32 3.38 1.82
CA LEU A 31 -0.97 2.82 0.65
C LEU A 31 -1.50 1.43 1.00
N MET A 32 -2.82 1.26 0.95
CA MET A 32 -3.48 -0.01 1.21
C MET A 32 -4.07 -0.56 -0.09
N ILE A 33 -3.76 -1.81 -0.41
CA ILE A 33 -4.21 -2.50 -1.63
C ILE A 33 -4.98 -3.74 -1.23
N GLY A 34 -6.28 -3.78 -1.54
CA GLY A 34 -7.08 -5.00 -1.51
C GLY A 34 -6.97 -5.68 -2.86
N ASP A 35 -6.18 -6.75 -2.96
CA ASP A 35 -5.99 -7.48 -4.20
C ASP A 35 -7.34 -8.08 -4.66
N GLY A 36 -7.71 -7.85 -5.92
CA GLY A 36 -8.97 -8.29 -6.49
C GLY A 36 -10.24 -7.57 -5.98
N MET A 37 -10.07 -6.49 -5.20
CA MET A 37 -11.14 -5.81 -4.47
C MET A 37 -11.88 -4.78 -5.34
N GLY A 38 -12.77 -5.21 -6.21
CA GLY A 38 -13.70 -4.32 -6.92
C GLY A 38 -14.85 -3.83 -6.02
N LEU A 39 -15.72 -2.97 -6.58
CA LEU A 39 -16.87 -2.42 -5.85
C LEU A 39 -17.85 -3.51 -5.36
N SER A 40 -17.97 -4.62 -6.08
CA SER A 40 -18.84 -5.72 -5.68
C SER A 40 -18.30 -6.46 -4.45
N GLN A 41 -16.97 -6.67 -4.36
CA GLN A 41 -16.30 -7.27 -3.21
C GLN A 41 -16.45 -6.38 -1.98
N ILE A 42 -16.24 -5.06 -2.12
CA ILE A 42 -16.49 -4.07 -1.06
C ILE A 42 -17.96 -4.13 -0.60
N THR A 43 -18.90 -4.15 -1.52
CA THR A 43 -20.34 -4.19 -1.22
C THR A 43 -20.71 -5.48 -0.47
N ALA A 44 -20.18 -6.63 -0.91
CA ALA A 44 -20.41 -7.91 -0.26
C ALA A 44 -19.84 -7.92 1.17
N GLY A 45 -18.60 -7.45 1.33
CA GLY A 45 -17.96 -7.32 2.64
C GLY A 45 -18.72 -6.39 3.59
N MET A 46 -19.14 -5.22 3.11
CA MET A 46 -19.96 -4.27 3.85
C MET A 46 -21.28 -4.92 4.33
N TYR A 47 -22.01 -5.62 3.46
CA TYR A 47 -23.24 -6.31 3.88
C TYR A 47 -22.97 -7.41 4.89
N SER A 48 -21.91 -8.20 4.73
CA SER A 48 -21.51 -9.23 5.69
C SER A 48 -21.09 -8.64 7.04
N ASN A 49 -20.72 -7.36 7.08
CA ASN A 49 -20.36 -6.60 8.28
C ASN A 49 -21.51 -5.71 8.79
N GLY A 50 -22.77 -6.11 8.58
CA GLY A 50 -23.94 -5.37 9.07
C GLY A 50 -24.16 -4.03 8.37
N ASN A 51 -23.80 -3.92 7.08
CA ASN A 51 -23.87 -2.72 6.25
C ASN A 51 -22.98 -1.57 6.75
N LYS A 52 -21.76 -1.91 7.18
CA LYS A 52 -20.77 -0.95 7.68
C LYS A 52 -19.39 -1.28 7.12
N THR A 53 -18.61 -0.24 6.83
CA THR A 53 -17.21 -0.34 6.44
C THR A 53 -16.46 0.92 6.87
N ALA A 54 -15.18 0.79 7.19
CA ALA A 54 -14.31 1.92 7.48
C ALA A 54 -14.13 2.87 6.26
N LEU A 55 -14.43 2.39 5.06
CA LEU A 55 -14.41 3.21 3.83
C LEU A 55 -15.47 4.33 3.83
N GLU A 56 -16.49 4.28 4.69
CA GLU A 56 -17.49 5.36 4.85
C GLU A 56 -16.90 6.65 5.41
N GLU A 57 -15.73 6.59 6.06
CA GLU A 57 -15.01 7.75 6.59
C GLU A 57 -14.28 8.57 5.51
N PHE A 58 -14.15 8.03 4.28
CA PHE A 58 -13.36 8.66 3.21
C PHE A 58 -14.17 9.72 2.46
N GLU A 59 -13.62 10.93 2.42
CA GLU A 59 -14.25 12.09 1.78
C GLU A 59 -13.99 12.15 0.27
N TYR A 60 -12.84 11.65 -0.19
CA TYR A 60 -12.41 11.75 -1.59
C TYR A 60 -12.34 10.37 -2.23
N ILE A 61 -13.07 10.20 -3.33
CA ILE A 61 -13.15 8.96 -4.08
C ILE A 61 -12.81 9.23 -5.54
N GLY A 62 -11.97 8.38 -6.12
CA GLY A 62 -11.67 8.30 -7.53
C GLY A 62 -11.91 6.90 -8.08
N LEU A 63 -11.71 6.73 -9.39
CA LEU A 63 -11.75 5.45 -10.09
C LEU A 63 -10.47 5.27 -10.89
N SER A 64 -9.86 4.11 -10.77
CA SER A 64 -8.63 3.72 -11.46
C SER A 64 -8.93 2.80 -12.63
N LYS A 65 -8.34 3.09 -13.82
CA LYS A 65 -8.33 2.20 -14.97
C LYS A 65 -7.21 1.18 -14.80
N THR A 66 -7.56 -0.09 -14.80
CA THR A 66 -6.68 -1.18 -14.34
C THR A 66 -5.79 -1.79 -15.41
N HIS A 67 -6.10 -1.64 -16.71
CA HIS A 67 -5.43 -2.34 -17.81
C HIS A 67 -3.89 -2.29 -17.74
N SER A 68 -3.24 -3.37 -18.17
CA SER A 68 -1.79 -3.41 -18.35
C SER A 68 -1.35 -2.73 -19.66
N SER A 69 -0.10 -2.86 -20.08
CA SER A 69 0.36 -2.26 -21.34
C SER A 69 -0.27 -2.89 -22.59
N GLU A 70 -0.64 -4.15 -22.53
CA GLU A 70 -1.10 -4.92 -23.69
C GLU A 70 -2.47 -5.57 -23.50
N ASN A 71 -2.93 -5.74 -22.25
CA ASN A 71 -4.16 -6.45 -21.94
C ASN A 71 -5.15 -5.54 -21.20
N LEU A 72 -6.43 -5.59 -21.59
CA LEU A 72 -7.50 -4.93 -20.84
C LEU A 72 -7.64 -5.52 -19.43
N VAL A 73 -7.45 -6.83 -19.30
CA VAL A 73 -7.42 -7.55 -18.02
C VAL A 73 -5.98 -7.62 -17.54
N THR A 74 -5.69 -6.92 -16.47
CA THR A 74 -4.37 -6.88 -15.84
C THR A 74 -4.15 -8.05 -14.88
N ASP A 75 -2.90 -8.23 -14.44
CA ASP A 75 -2.57 -9.03 -13.25
C ASP A 75 -1.95 -8.15 -12.17
N SER A 76 -1.80 -8.70 -10.96
CA SER A 76 -1.24 -7.97 -9.80
C SER A 76 0.20 -7.49 -10.05
N ALA A 77 0.98 -8.19 -10.89
CA ALA A 77 2.35 -7.77 -11.22
C ALA A 77 2.38 -6.46 -12.01
N ALA A 78 1.57 -6.38 -13.09
CA ALA A 78 1.49 -5.18 -13.92
C ALA A 78 0.82 -4.01 -13.17
N SER A 79 -0.26 -4.27 -12.42
CA SER A 79 -0.92 -3.23 -11.62
C SER A 79 -0.06 -2.76 -10.44
N GLY A 80 0.58 -3.68 -9.70
CA GLY A 80 1.52 -3.34 -8.64
C GLY A 80 2.68 -2.49 -9.18
N THR A 81 3.23 -2.84 -10.36
CA THR A 81 4.26 -2.02 -11.04
C THR A 81 3.74 -0.64 -11.41
N ALA A 82 2.48 -0.52 -11.85
CA ALA A 82 1.89 0.78 -12.15
C ALA A 82 1.79 1.66 -10.89
N PHE A 83 1.38 1.10 -9.75
CA PHE A 83 1.32 1.82 -8.47
C PHE A 83 2.70 2.14 -7.91
N ALA A 84 3.63 1.18 -8.00
CA ALA A 84 4.95 1.34 -7.42
C ALA A 84 5.88 2.23 -8.26
N CYS A 85 5.77 2.19 -9.60
CA CYS A 85 6.75 2.80 -10.51
C CYS A 85 6.16 3.79 -11.52
N GLY A 86 4.84 3.99 -11.56
CA GLY A 86 4.18 4.94 -12.47
C GLY A 86 4.26 4.58 -13.95
N LYS A 87 4.47 3.30 -14.27
CA LYS A 87 4.58 2.82 -15.64
C LYS A 87 3.72 1.59 -15.89
N LYS A 88 3.07 1.56 -17.06
CA LYS A 88 2.44 0.33 -17.54
C LYS A 88 3.49 -0.66 -17.97
N THR A 89 3.28 -1.93 -17.65
CA THR A 89 4.10 -3.06 -18.11
C THR A 89 3.22 -4.23 -18.56
N MET A 90 3.81 -5.28 -19.08
CA MET A 90 3.10 -6.50 -19.45
C MET A 90 2.76 -7.31 -18.21
N ASN A 91 1.66 -8.09 -18.27
CA ASN A 91 1.30 -9.01 -17.20
C ASN A 91 2.47 -9.92 -16.83
N GLY A 92 2.64 -10.18 -15.55
CA GLY A 92 3.71 -11.01 -15.00
C GLY A 92 5.04 -10.32 -14.76
N ILE A 93 5.27 -9.10 -15.26
CA ILE A 93 6.52 -8.36 -15.09
C ILE A 93 6.45 -7.47 -13.85
N LEU A 94 7.52 -7.45 -13.05
CA LEU A 94 7.64 -6.66 -11.83
C LEU A 94 8.74 -5.59 -11.97
N GLY A 95 8.38 -4.34 -11.64
CA GLY A 95 9.35 -3.24 -11.50
C GLY A 95 10.12 -2.89 -12.78
N MET A 96 9.65 -3.30 -13.95
CA MET A 96 10.27 -3.02 -15.24
C MET A 96 9.28 -2.39 -16.22
N ASP A 97 9.80 -1.58 -17.15
CA ASP A 97 9.02 -1.06 -18.27
C ASP A 97 8.80 -2.11 -19.38
N ILE A 98 8.07 -1.75 -20.44
CA ILE A 98 7.80 -2.61 -21.60
C ILE A 98 9.07 -3.04 -22.35
N ASN A 99 10.17 -2.27 -22.22
CA ASN A 99 11.47 -2.58 -22.79
C ASN A 99 12.35 -3.40 -21.83
N LYS A 100 11.81 -3.80 -20.67
CA LYS A 100 12.50 -4.55 -19.61
C LYS A 100 13.65 -3.76 -18.94
N ASN A 101 13.57 -2.42 -18.97
CA ASN A 101 14.45 -1.58 -18.16
C ASN A 101 13.93 -1.55 -16.73
N LYS A 102 14.84 -1.61 -15.78
CA LYS A 102 14.51 -1.48 -14.35
C LYS A 102 13.93 -0.11 -14.04
N LEU A 103 12.91 -0.06 -13.20
CA LEU A 103 12.26 1.15 -12.73
C LEU A 103 12.55 1.32 -11.23
N SER A 104 12.62 2.56 -10.77
CA SER A 104 12.65 2.85 -9.34
C SER A 104 11.23 2.96 -8.79
N SER A 105 10.97 2.31 -7.68
CA SER A 105 9.68 2.36 -7.01
C SER A 105 9.53 3.59 -6.12
N ILE A 106 8.29 3.94 -5.78
CA ILE A 106 7.99 4.99 -4.79
C ILE A 106 8.59 4.67 -3.41
N LEU A 107 8.66 3.38 -3.03
CA LEU A 107 9.30 2.93 -1.79
C LEU A 107 10.79 3.27 -1.82
N GLU A 108 11.50 2.95 -2.90
CA GLU A 108 12.93 3.25 -3.07
C GLU A 108 13.18 4.76 -3.11
N ILE A 109 12.31 5.52 -3.78
CA ILE A 109 12.38 6.99 -3.82
C ILE A 109 12.17 7.57 -2.42
N CYS A 110 11.16 7.12 -1.67
CA CYS A 110 10.94 7.52 -0.28
C CYS A 110 12.16 7.19 0.58
N LYS A 111 12.70 5.98 0.46
CA LYS A 111 13.90 5.56 1.18
C LYS A 111 15.11 6.45 0.91
N SER A 112 15.36 6.80 -0.36
CA SER A 112 16.45 7.68 -0.77
C SER A 112 16.32 9.09 -0.19
N ARG A 113 15.10 9.49 0.19
CA ARG A 113 14.78 10.78 0.81
C ARG A 113 14.73 10.74 2.36
N GLY A 114 15.14 9.61 2.95
CA GLY A 114 15.23 9.45 4.40
C GLY A 114 13.93 9.02 5.08
N TYR A 115 12.92 8.63 4.34
CA TYR A 115 11.71 8.01 4.88
C TYR A 115 12.02 6.63 5.46
N ILE A 116 11.28 6.26 6.50
CA ILE A 116 11.20 4.87 6.95
C ILE A 116 10.26 4.13 6.00
N THR A 117 10.57 2.89 5.67
CA THR A 117 9.80 2.12 4.71
C THR A 117 9.27 0.82 5.29
N GLY A 118 8.05 0.45 4.94
CA GLY A 118 7.40 -0.78 5.39
C GLY A 118 6.61 -1.50 4.30
N LEU A 119 6.54 -2.81 4.42
CA LEU A 119 5.69 -3.69 3.60
C LEU A 119 4.96 -4.69 4.50
N ILE A 120 3.65 -4.79 4.35
CA ILE A 120 2.83 -5.80 5.02
C ILE A 120 1.96 -6.49 3.97
N SER A 121 1.89 -7.83 4.04
CA SER A 121 1.06 -8.61 3.11
C SER A 121 0.45 -9.81 3.82
N THR A 122 -0.78 -10.15 3.46
CA THR A 122 -1.45 -11.39 3.90
C THR A 122 -1.14 -12.58 2.99
N SER A 123 -0.24 -12.40 2.01
CA SER A 123 0.40 -13.45 1.20
C SER A 123 1.88 -13.59 1.55
N SER A 124 2.61 -14.36 0.75
CA SER A 124 4.08 -14.32 0.76
C SER A 124 4.59 -12.93 0.43
N ILE A 125 5.61 -12.46 1.15
CA ILE A 125 6.23 -11.16 0.90
C ILE A 125 6.90 -11.07 -0.48
N VAL A 126 7.14 -12.20 -1.15
CA VAL A 126 7.64 -12.29 -2.53
C VAL A 126 6.52 -12.41 -3.57
N HIS A 127 5.23 -12.36 -3.16
CA HIS A 127 4.11 -12.29 -4.08
C HIS A 127 4.13 -10.98 -4.88
N ALA A 128 3.41 -10.95 -6.01
CA ALA A 128 3.56 -9.90 -7.01
C ALA A 128 3.35 -8.48 -6.49
N THR A 129 2.32 -8.26 -5.68
CA THR A 129 1.96 -6.92 -5.19
C THR A 129 3.05 -6.33 -4.30
N PRO A 130 3.47 -6.98 -3.18
CA PRO A 130 4.57 -6.44 -2.36
C PRO A 130 5.89 -6.39 -3.14
N ALA A 131 6.18 -7.41 -3.99
CA ALA A 131 7.40 -7.47 -4.78
C ALA A 131 7.55 -6.30 -5.78
N SER A 132 6.45 -5.76 -6.30
CA SER A 132 6.45 -4.60 -7.20
C SER A 132 7.12 -3.36 -6.60
N PHE A 133 7.19 -3.25 -5.28
CA PHE A 133 7.76 -2.10 -4.57
C PHE A 133 9.26 -2.20 -4.33
N TYR A 134 9.90 -3.36 -4.61
CA TYR A 134 11.33 -3.55 -4.35
C TYR A 134 12.05 -4.43 -5.36
N ALA A 135 11.35 -5.16 -6.22
CA ALA A 135 11.97 -6.11 -7.14
C ALA A 135 11.78 -5.73 -8.61
N ASN A 136 12.80 -6.05 -9.41
CA ASN A 136 12.82 -5.86 -10.86
C ASN A 136 13.10 -7.22 -11.52
N VAL A 137 12.05 -7.93 -11.93
CA VAL A 137 12.14 -9.25 -12.56
C VAL A 137 11.20 -9.38 -13.75
N ARG A 138 11.57 -10.26 -14.70
CA ARG A 138 10.80 -10.51 -15.93
C ARG A 138 9.59 -11.40 -15.72
N SER A 139 9.50 -12.05 -14.56
CA SER A 139 8.36 -12.92 -14.21
C SER A 139 8.14 -12.91 -12.72
N ARG A 140 6.89 -12.71 -12.30
CA ARG A 140 6.42 -12.78 -10.91
C ARG A 140 6.69 -14.13 -10.25
N TYR A 141 6.97 -15.17 -11.04
CA TYR A 141 7.29 -16.52 -10.55
C TYR A 141 8.78 -16.73 -10.26
N GLN A 142 9.62 -15.72 -10.47
CA GLN A 142 11.05 -15.75 -10.09
C GLN A 142 11.22 -15.49 -8.59
N TYR A 143 10.54 -16.27 -7.77
CA TYR A 143 10.46 -16.05 -6.31
C TYR A 143 11.83 -15.98 -5.62
N GLU A 144 12.82 -16.79 -6.07
CA GLU A 144 14.16 -16.75 -5.49
C GLU A 144 14.91 -15.46 -5.84
N ASP A 145 14.76 -14.94 -7.05
CA ASP A 145 15.35 -13.66 -7.47
C ASP A 145 14.67 -12.49 -6.75
N ILE A 146 13.35 -12.59 -6.53
CA ILE A 146 12.57 -11.60 -5.77
C ILE A 146 13.05 -11.60 -4.30
N ALA A 147 13.18 -12.78 -3.68
CA ALA A 147 13.67 -12.90 -2.30
C ALA A 147 15.10 -12.37 -2.15
N LEU A 148 15.98 -12.61 -3.14
CA LEU A 148 17.32 -12.05 -3.16
C LEU A 148 17.27 -10.52 -3.17
N GLN A 149 16.45 -9.92 -4.03
CA GLN A 149 16.33 -8.46 -4.10
C GLN A 149 15.75 -7.87 -2.82
N LEU A 150 14.82 -8.55 -2.12
CA LEU A 150 14.38 -8.08 -0.80
C LEU A 150 15.53 -8.09 0.21
N SER A 151 16.34 -9.13 0.22
CA SER A 151 17.46 -9.25 1.17
C SER A 151 18.56 -8.19 0.94
N GLU A 152 18.69 -7.70 -0.29
CA GLU A 152 19.64 -6.66 -0.71
C GLU A 152 19.04 -5.25 -0.63
N ASN A 153 17.70 -5.14 -0.63
CA ASN A 153 16.98 -3.87 -0.54
C ASN A 153 17.03 -3.34 0.91
N ASN A 154 16.99 -2.04 1.05
CA ASN A 154 17.13 -1.39 2.34
C ASN A 154 15.75 -1.02 2.96
N ILE A 155 14.78 -1.97 2.93
CA ILE A 155 13.48 -1.81 3.55
C ILE A 155 13.65 -1.87 5.08
N ASP A 156 12.95 -1.00 5.83
CA ASP A 156 13.11 -0.99 7.29
C ASP A 156 12.29 -2.11 7.94
N TYR A 157 11.02 -2.27 7.57
CA TYR A 157 10.13 -3.26 8.17
C TYR A 157 9.37 -4.06 7.13
N PHE A 158 9.29 -5.38 7.31
CA PHE A 158 8.39 -6.20 6.51
C PHE A 158 7.71 -7.29 7.35
N ILE A 159 6.44 -7.57 7.01
CA ILE A 159 5.63 -8.65 7.58
C ILE A 159 4.90 -9.36 6.43
N GLY A 160 5.06 -10.68 6.32
CA GLY A 160 4.39 -11.50 5.29
C GLY A 160 4.85 -12.95 5.35
N GLY A 161 4.23 -13.84 4.57
CA GLY A 161 4.66 -15.24 4.45
C GLY A 161 5.89 -15.45 3.56
N GLY A 162 6.19 -16.71 3.22
CA GLY A 162 7.14 -17.07 2.19
C GLY A 162 8.58 -17.27 2.65
N GLU A 163 8.82 -17.58 3.93
CA GLU A 163 10.15 -17.86 4.50
C GLU A 163 10.94 -18.87 3.66
N LYS A 164 10.25 -19.85 3.03
CA LYS A 164 10.86 -20.88 2.19
C LYS A 164 11.75 -20.32 1.07
N HIS A 165 11.36 -19.20 0.46
CA HIS A 165 12.09 -18.60 -0.67
C HIS A 165 13.42 -17.97 -0.26
N PHE A 166 13.62 -17.75 1.04
CA PHE A 166 14.85 -17.24 1.64
C PHE A 166 15.74 -18.35 2.18
N LYS A 167 15.17 -19.49 2.58
CA LYS A 167 15.90 -20.62 3.21
C LYS A 167 16.10 -21.84 2.32
N LYS A 168 15.09 -22.19 1.50
CA LYS A 168 15.09 -23.38 0.63
C LYS A 168 15.24 -22.94 -0.82
N ARG A 169 16.46 -22.64 -1.20
CA ARG A 169 16.83 -22.09 -2.50
C ARG A 169 17.63 -23.08 -3.34
N ASN A 170 17.52 -22.99 -4.65
CA ASN A 170 18.29 -23.81 -5.59
C ASN A 170 19.79 -23.49 -5.57
N ASP A 171 20.15 -22.26 -5.17
CA ASP A 171 21.55 -21.83 -5.01
C ASP A 171 22.18 -22.20 -3.66
N ASN A 172 21.45 -22.95 -2.80
CA ASN A 172 21.85 -23.37 -1.47
C ASN A 172 22.18 -22.23 -0.47
N ARG A 173 21.81 -20.97 -0.79
CA ARG A 173 21.99 -19.85 0.13
C ARG A 173 20.87 -19.85 1.18
N ASN A 174 21.19 -19.26 2.33
CA ASN A 174 20.20 -18.91 3.37
C ASN A 174 20.23 -17.40 3.55
N LEU A 175 19.37 -16.70 2.80
CA LEU A 175 19.33 -15.22 2.80
C LEU A 175 19.00 -14.65 4.17
N ILE A 176 18.22 -15.37 5.01
CA ILE A 176 17.92 -14.90 6.37
C ILE A 176 19.22 -14.81 7.19
N SER A 177 20.12 -15.78 7.04
CA SER A 177 21.42 -15.74 7.72
C SER A 177 22.38 -14.68 7.17
N GLU A 178 22.11 -14.18 5.94
CA GLU A 178 22.89 -13.15 5.26
C GLU A 178 22.39 -11.74 5.58
N MET A 179 21.11 -11.58 5.94
CA MET A 179 20.47 -10.32 6.34
C MET A 179 20.91 -9.87 7.76
N LYS A 180 22.22 -9.64 7.93
CA LYS A 180 22.84 -9.34 9.24
C LYS A 180 22.31 -8.09 9.96
N ASP A 181 21.81 -7.14 9.19
CA ASP A 181 21.28 -5.88 9.72
C ASP A 181 19.81 -6.02 10.20
N TYR A 182 19.15 -7.14 9.89
CA TYR A 182 17.77 -7.36 10.30
C TYR A 182 17.70 -8.16 11.59
N ASP A 183 16.82 -7.72 12.47
CA ASP A 183 16.32 -8.55 13.58
C ASP A 183 15.12 -9.36 13.02
N MET A 184 15.37 -10.65 12.76
CA MET A 184 14.36 -11.56 12.23
C MET A 184 13.58 -12.17 13.39
N VAL A 185 12.35 -11.69 13.57
CA VAL A 185 11.47 -12.14 14.65
C VAL A 185 10.45 -13.17 14.16
N ASN A 186 9.86 -13.92 15.08
CA ASN A 186 8.96 -15.03 14.77
C ASN A 186 7.54 -14.86 15.32
N ASN A 187 7.21 -13.71 15.87
CA ASN A 187 5.87 -13.35 16.29
C ASN A 187 5.75 -11.84 16.48
N LEU A 188 4.49 -11.34 16.51
CA LEU A 188 4.19 -9.93 16.59
C LEU A 188 4.62 -9.29 17.91
N THR A 189 4.56 -10.05 19.03
CA THR A 189 5.03 -9.54 20.34
C THR A 189 6.51 -9.17 20.29
N LYS A 190 7.35 -10.06 19.73
CA LYS A 190 8.78 -9.77 19.53
C LYS A 190 9.01 -8.63 18.54
N PHE A 191 8.19 -8.54 17.48
CA PHE A 191 8.24 -7.43 16.55
C PHE A 191 8.02 -6.09 17.30
N SER A 192 6.99 -6.01 18.12
CA SER A 192 6.69 -4.80 18.91
C SER A 192 7.76 -4.48 19.97
N GLN A 193 8.39 -5.48 20.57
CA GLN A 193 9.40 -5.32 21.63
C GLN A 193 10.81 -5.01 21.09
N SER A 194 11.12 -5.37 19.86
CA SER A 194 12.45 -5.13 19.28
C SER A 194 12.76 -3.63 19.18
N THR A 195 13.99 -3.25 19.41
CA THR A 195 14.51 -1.88 19.25
C THR A 195 15.29 -1.72 17.95
N SER A 196 15.34 -2.75 17.11
CA SER A 196 16.04 -2.69 15.82
C SER A 196 15.38 -1.73 14.84
N ASN A 197 16.20 -1.04 14.06
CA ASN A 197 15.73 -0.20 12.97
C ASN A 197 15.35 -0.97 11.70
N LYS A 198 15.70 -2.26 11.64
CA LYS A 198 15.32 -3.17 10.56
C LYS A 198 14.75 -4.45 11.15
N LEU A 199 13.50 -4.74 10.82
CA LEU A 199 12.77 -5.88 11.32
C LEU A 199 12.14 -6.67 10.17
N GLY A 200 12.31 -7.99 10.20
CA GLY A 200 11.63 -8.92 9.32
C GLY A 200 10.81 -9.93 10.12
N PHE A 201 9.57 -10.12 9.73
CA PHE A 201 8.70 -11.13 10.32
C PHE A 201 8.05 -11.97 9.22
N PHE A 202 8.52 -13.21 9.07
CA PHE A 202 7.84 -14.19 8.25
C PHE A 202 6.73 -14.84 9.06
N THR A 203 5.48 -14.54 8.67
CA THR A 203 4.30 -15.08 9.36
C THR A 203 4.14 -16.57 9.16
N TYR A 204 4.48 -17.07 7.95
CA TYR A 204 4.39 -18.48 7.56
C TYR A 204 5.58 -18.89 6.69
N TYR A 205 5.87 -20.21 6.71
CA TYR A 205 6.94 -20.78 5.89
C TYR A 205 6.66 -20.68 4.39
N ASP A 206 5.40 -20.92 3.98
CA ASP A 206 4.89 -20.77 2.62
C ASP A 206 3.86 -19.63 2.56
N GLU A 207 2.84 -19.74 1.72
CA GLU A 207 1.71 -18.82 1.71
C GLU A 207 0.93 -18.93 3.04
N PRO A 208 0.51 -17.82 3.64
CA PRO A 208 -0.39 -17.86 4.79
C PRO A 208 -1.73 -18.50 4.42
N PRO A 209 -2.36 -19.26 5.33
CA PRO A 209 -3.71 -19.77 5.11
C PRO A 209 -4.74 -18.62 5.02
N SER A 210 -5.96 -18.93 4.60
CA SER A 210 -7.06 -17.97 4.64
C SER A 210 -7.37 -17.55 6.09
N LEU A 211 -8.07 -16.44 6.25
CA LEU A 211 -8.55 -16.05 7.57
C LEU A 211 -9.49 -17.11 8.16
N ASN A 212 -10.34 -17.72 7.31
CA ASN A 212 -11.25 -18.80 7.70
C ASN A 212 -10.49 -20.05 8.19
N ASP A 213 -9.26 -20.27 7.73
CA ASP A 213 -8.37 -21.36 8.15
C ASP A 213 -7.42 -20.94 9.29
N GLY A 214 -7.67 -19.79 9.90
CA GLY A 214 -7.00 -19.34 11.13
C GLY A 214 -5.70 -18.58 10.94
N ARG A 215 -5.53 -17.83 9.82
CA ARG A 215 -4.37 -16.94 9.64
C ARG A 215 -4.15 -16.03 10.84
N LYS A 216 -2.88 -15.92 11.27
CA LYS A 216 -2.42 -14.95 12.28
C LYS A 216 -1.02 -14.41 11.88
N PRO A 217 -0.67 -13.15 12.21
CA PRO A 217 -1.55 -12.15 12.86
C PRO A 217 -2.67 -11.67 11.93
N MET A 218 -3.67 -11.01 12.50
CA MET A 218 -4.63 -10.21 11.73
C MET A 218 -3.90 -9.01 11.11
N LEU A 219 -4.43 -8.48 10.01
CA LEU A 219 -3.79 -7.40 9.28
C LEU A 219 -3.78 -6.08 10.08
N ASP A 220 -4.83 -5.81 10.85
CA ASP A 220 -4.93 -4.67 11.75
C ASP A 220 -3.87 -4.71 12.86
N GLU A 221 -3.63 -5.90 13.47
CA GLU A 221 -2.59 -6.12 14.47
C GLU A 221 -1.18 -5.85 13.90
N ALA A 222 -0.92 -6.35 12.68
CA ALA A 222 0.36 -6.16 12.00
C ALA A 222 0.61 -4.68 11.64
N LEU A 223 -0.43 -4.00 11.13
CA LEU A 223 -0.34 -2.58 10.79
C LEU A 223 -0.11 -1.73 12.04
N LEU A 224 -0.89 -1.94 13.09
CA LEU A 224 -0.76 -1.19 14.36
C LEU A 224 0.67 -1.32 14.91
N ALA A 225 1.19 -2.55 15.01
CA ALA A 225 2.55 -2.79 15.49
C ALA A 225 3.63 -2.09 14.64
N THR A 226 3.39 -1.97 13.32
CA THR A 226 4.34 -1.30 12.42
C THR A 226 4.25 0.22 12.53
N LEU A 227 3.05 0.78 12.65
CA LEU A 227 2.85 2.22 12.88
C LEU A 227 3.50 2.67 14.20
N ASP A 228 3.35 1.88 15.27
CA ASP A 228 4.03 2.14 16.55
C ASP A 228 5.58 2.17 16.39
N LYS A 229 6.14 1.37 15.48
CA LYS A 229 7.57 1.40 15.16
C LYS A 229 7.98 2.66 14.41
N PHE A 230 7.12 3.14 13.51
CA PHE A 230 7.39 4.38 12.80
C PHE A 230 7.40 5.58 13.74
N ASP A 231 6.44 5.67 14.66
CA ASP A 231 6.31 6.76 15.61
C ASP A 231 7.54 6.87 16.54
N GLN A 232 8.16 5.75 16.89
CA GLN A 232 9.39 5.73 17.72
C GLN A 232 10.60 6.37 17.03
N ARG A 233 10.56 6.58 15.71
CA ARG A 233 11.72 7.07 14.93
C ARG A 233 11.62 8.54 14.51
N GLU A 234 10.50 9.20 14.73
CA GLU A 234 10.28 10.63 14.44
C GLU A 234 10.70 11.04 13.01
N LYS A 235 10.44 10.17 12.03
CA LYS A 235 10.76 10.38 10.60
C LYS A 235 9.51 10.15 9.76
N PRO A 236 9.40 10.80 8.59
CA PRO A 236 8.35 10.47 7.65
C PRO A 236 8.48 9.00 7.20
N PHE A 237 7.37 8.38 6.85
CA PHE A 237 7.35 7.00 6.40
C PHE A 237 6.49 6.79 5.15
N PHE A 238 6.82 5.72 4.44
CA PHE A 238 6.00 5.10 3.40
C PHE A 238 5.74 3.65 3.78
N ILE A 239 4.48 3.24 3.80
CA ILE A 239 4.10 1.84 3.98
C ILE A 239 3.11 1.41 2.92
N MET A 240 3.34 0.21 2.35
CA MET A 240 2.34 -0.52 1.58
C MET A 240 1.79 -1.67 2.41
N VAL A 241 0.47 -1.79 2.45
CA VAL A 241 -0.27 -2.83 3.18
C VAL A 241 -1.21 -3.53 2.23
N GLU A 242 -1.12 -4.85 2.15
CA GLU A 242 -1.91 -5.64 1.22
C GLU A 242 -2.83 -6.64 1.94
N GLY A 243 -4.12 -6.57 1.60
CA GLY A 243 -5.10 -7.62 1.82
C GLY A 243 -5.16 -8.53 0.59
N SER A 244 -4.23 -9.49 0.49
CA SER A 244 -3.95 -10.26 -0.72
C SER A 244 -5.04 -11.26 -1.08
N GLN A 245 -5.76 -11.78 -0.10
CA GLN A 245 -6.55 -13.00 -0.29
C GLN A 245 -8.03 -12.74 -0.62
N ILE A 246 -8.44 -11.47 -0.77
CA ILE A 246 -9.74 -11.12 -1.37
C ILE A 246 -9.76 -11.64 -2.82
N ASP A 247 -8.64 -11.49 -3.54
CA ASP A 247 -8.42 -12.02 -4.88
C ASP A 247 -8.55 -13.54 -4.94
N TRP A 248 -7.93 -14.25 -4.01
CA TRP A 248 -7.98 -15.71 -3.98
C TRP A 248 -9.41 -16.23 -3.75
N GLY A 249 -10.18 -15.55 -2.90
CA GLY A 249 -11.61 -15.80 -2.74
C GLY A 249 -12.38 -15.54 -4.05
N GLY A 250 -12.01 -14.50 -4.80
CA GLY A 250 -12.53 -14.20 -6.13
C GLY A 250 -12.23 -15.29 -7.17
N HIS A 251 -10.99 -15.77 -7.22
CA HIS A 251 -10.57 -16.88 -8.07
C HIS A 251 -11.28 -18.19 -7.75
N ALA A 252 -11.52 -18.45 -6.47
CA ALA A 252 -12.26 -19.61 -5.99
C ALA A 252 -13.78 -19.47 -6.21
N ASN A 253 -14.29 -18.27 -6.51
CA ASN A 253 -15.70 -17.94 -6.54
C ASN A 253 -16.40 -18.23 -5.18
N GLU A 254 -15.71 -17.97 -4.07
CA GLU A 254 -16.17 -18.26 -2.73
C GLU A 254 -16.47 -16.97 -1.96
N ILE A 255 -17.77 -16.66 -1.81
CA ILE A 255 -18.23 -15.40 -1.20
C ILE A 255 -17.82 -15.27 0.28
N ASP A 256 -17.84 -16.36 1.05
CA ASP A 256 -17.45 -16.35 2.46
C ASP A 256 -15.95 -16.10 2.63
N TYR A 257 -15.13 -16.57 1.69
CA TYR A 257 -13.71 -16.28 1.64
C TYR A 257 -13.49 -14.78 1.36
N ILE A 258 -14.09 -14.25 0.29
CA ILE A 258 -14.00 -12.82 -0.05
C ILE A 258 -14.40 -11.94 1.14
N THR A 259 -15.55 -12.22 1.76
CA THR A 259 -16.08 -11.35 2.82
C THR A 259 -15.31 -11.43 4.12
N SER A 260 -14.73 -12.59 4.46
CA SER A 260 -13.85 -12.71 5.63
C SER A 260 -12.53 -11.96 5.44
N GLU A 261 -11.90 -12.07 4.26
CA GLU A 261 -10.68 -11.34 3.94
C GLU A 261 -10.90 -9.83 3.84
N PHE A 262 -12.03 -9.41 3.22
CA PHE A 262 -12.42 -8.00 3.22
C PHE A 262 -12.59 -7.46 4.64
N LYS A 263 -13.19 -8.21 5.56
CA LYS A 263 -13.38 -7.79 6.94
C LYS A 263 -12.06 -7.60 7.69
N ASP A 264 -11.06 -8.46 7.46
CA ASP A 264 -9.71 -8.30 8.00
C ASP A 264 -9.05 -7.03 7.45
N PHE A 265 -9.18 -6.81 6.14
CA PHE A 265 -8.67 -5.61 5.46
C PHE A 265 -9.37 -4.33 5.94
N ASP A 266 -10.69 -4.36 6.13
CA ASP A 266 -11.49 -3.24 6.65
C ASP A 266 -11.12 -2.88 8.10
N GLY A 267 -10.78 -3.89 8.92
CA GLY A 267 -10.18 -3.68 10.24
C GLY A 267 -8.87 -2.91 10.18
N ALA A 268 -7.99 -3.28 9.25
CA ALA A 268 -6.74 -2.56 9.04
C ALA A 268 -6.97 -1.13 8.49
N ILE A 269 -7.96 -0.93 7.61
CA ILE A 269 -8.36 0.41 7.16
C ILE A 269 -8.81 1.27 8.36
N SER A 270 -9.58 0.70 9.29
CA SER A 270 -10.00 1.41 10.51
C SER A 270 -8.80 1.85 11.37
N VAL A 271 -7.78 0.99 11.51
CA VAL A 271 -6.51 1.35 12.19
C VAL A 271 -5.83 2.52 11.47
N ALA A 272 -5.74 2.47 10.13
CA ALA A 272 -5.12 3.52 9.33
C ALA A 272 -5.87 4.86 9.44
N VAL A 273 -7.20 4.86 9.39
CA VAL A 273 -8.04 6.06 9.57
C VAL A 273 -7.81 6.69 10.95
N ASN A 274 -7.82 5.86 12.01
CA ASN A 274 -7.53 6.33 13.37
C ASN A 274 -6.14 6.93 13.48
N TYR A 275 -5.14 6.33 12.82
CA TYR A 275 -3.78 6.87 12.77
C TYR A 275 -3.73 8.24 12.08
N VAL A 276 -4.40 8.41 10.92
CA VAL A 276 -4.47 9.71 10.22
C VAL A 276 -5.13 10.77 11.08
N ASN A 277 -6.22 10.44 11.80
CA ASN A 277 -6.90 11.35 12.70
C ASN A 277 -5.99 11.85 13.84
N ALA A 278 -5.12 10.97 14.36
CA ALA A 278 -4.13 11.33 15.38
C ALA A 278 -2.89 12.04 14.79
N ASN A 279 -2.57 11.78 13.51
CA ASN A 279 -1.39 12.27 12.81
C ASN A 279 -1.77 12.98 11.50
N PRO A 280 -2.27 14.22 11.54
CA PRO A 280 -2.87 14.91 10.38
C PRO A 280 -1.94 15.06 9.17
N ASN A 281 -0.61 14.99 9.37
CA ASN A 281 0.34 15.06 8.26
C ASN A 281 0.57 13.67 7.61
N THR A 282 -0.52 12.94 7.41
CA THR A 282 -0.53 11.61 6.81
C THR A 282 -1.52 11.57 5.66
N LEU A 283 -1.14 10.93 4.57
CA LEU A 283 -1.99 10.56 3.44
C LEU A 283 -2.29 9.08 3.51
N LEU A 284 -3.56 8.73 3.52
CA LEU A 284 -4.05 7.36 3.40
C LEU A 284 -4.71 7.18 2.04
N ILE A 285 -4.32 6.12 1.32
CA ILE A 285 -4.89 5.70 0.05
C ILE A 285 -5.31 4.25 0.19
N VAL A 286 -6.55 3.93 -0.14
CA VAL A 286 -7.07 2.56 -0.21
C VAL A 286 -7.58 2.30 -1.62
N THR A 287 -7.08 1.27 -2.26
CA THR A 287 -7.48 0.90 -3.63
C THR A 287 -7.41 -0.60 -3.85
N ALA A 288 -7.72 -1.03 -5.05
CA ALA A 288 -7.48 -2.38 -5.56
C ALA A 288 -6.61 -2.30 -6.80
N ASP A 289 -5.94 -3.38 -7.12
CA ASP A 289 -5.15 -3.53 -8.34
C ASP A 289 -6.02 -3.95 -9.55
N HIS A 290 -7.04 -4.75 -9.34
CA HIS A 290 -8.11 -5.16 -10.27
C HIS A 290 -9.34 -5.65 -9.50
N GLU A 291 -10.34 -6.09 -10.22
CA GLU A 291 -11.47 -6.88 -9.72
C GLU A 291 -11.28 -8.36 -10.11
N THR A 292 -11.70 -9.30 -9.26
CA THR A 292 -11.60 -10.73 -9.49
C THR A 292 -12.94 -11.44 -9.30
N GLY A 293 -13.25 -12.38 -10.20
CA GLY A 293 -14.45 -13.20 -10.16
C GLY A 293 -15.63 -12.65 -10.96
N GLY A 294 -15.61 -11.39 -11.35
CA GLY A 294 -16.77 -10.75 -11.98
C GLY A 294 -18.01 -10.85 -11.07
N LEU A 295 -17.80 -10.58 -9.76
CA LEU A 295 -18.81 -10.74 -8.72
C LEU A 295 -20.01 -9.81 -8.94
N ALA A 296 -21.22 -10.37 -8.84
CA ALA A 296 -22.46 -9.62 -8.80
C ALA A 296 -23.30 -10.03 -7.59
N ILE A 297 -23.92 -9.06 -6.92
CA ILE A 297 -24.93 -9.30 -5.88
C ILE A 297 -26.28 -9.26 -6.57
N THR A 298 -26.95 -10.41 -6.70
CA THR A 298 -28.14 -10.59 -7.56
C THR A 298 -29.45 -10.61 -6.78
N PHE A 299 -29.39 -10.80 -5.47
CA PHE A 299 -30.56 -10.79 -4.60
C PHE A 299 -30.15 -10.50 -3.14
N GLY A 300 -31.04 -9.91 -2.34
CA GLY A 300 -30.76 -9.67 -0.94
C GLY A 300 -31.96 -9.16 -0.13
N LYS A 301 -31.84 -9.20 1.20
CA LYS A 301 -32.82 -8.67 2.14
C LYS A 301 -32.14 -7.73 3.15
N THR A 302 -32.61 -6.51 3.23
CA THR A 302 -32.06 -5.47 4.12
C THR A 302 -32.18 -5.79 5.60
N LYS A 303 -33.22 -6.54 6.01
CA LYS A 303 -33.47 -6.84 7.43
C LYS A 303 -32.33 -7.60 8.10
N ALA A 304 -31.57 -8.41 7.37
CA ALA A 304 -30.45 -9.21 7.89
C ALA A 304 -29.20 -9.09 7.02
N TYR A 305 -29.21 -8.18 6.03
CA TYR A 305 -28.16 -8.04 5.02
C TYR A 305 -27.76 -9.36 4.37
N THR A 306 -28.71 -10.31 4.25
CA THR A 306 -28.47 -11.56 3.54
C THR A 306 -28.58 -11.34 2.04
N PHE A 307 -27.63 -11.89 1.28
CA PHE A 307 -27.59 -11.72 -0.15
C PHE A 307 -27.18 -13.01 -0.87
N LYS A 308 -27.45 -13.05 -2.18
CA LYS A 308 -26.90 -14.05 -3.11
C LYS A 308 -25.92 -13.37 -4.03
N SER A 309 -24.91 -14.09 -4.37
CA SER A 309 -23.84 -13.67 -5.28
C SER A 309 -23.73 -14.65 -6.43
N ASP A 310 -23.42 -14.12 -7.61
CA ASP A 310 -23.06 -14.87 -8.80
C ASP A 310 -21.69 -14.39 -9.30
N PHE A 311 -20.93 -15.28 -9.91
CA PHE A 311 -19.63 -15.00 -10.48
C PHE A 311 -19.64 -15.27 -11.98
N ASN A 312 -19.01 -14.38 -12.75
CA ASN A 312 -18.93 -14.48 -14.21
C ASN A 312 -17.65 -15.14 -14.70
N THR A 313 -16.61 -15.19 -13.89
CA THR A 313 -15.29 -15.73 -14.24
C THR A 313 -14.59 -16.26 -13.00
N GLY A 314 -13.62 -17.14 -13.20
CA GLY A 314 -12.63 -17.50 -12.16
C GLY A 314 -11.32 -16.72 -12.30
N GLY A 315 -11.31 -15.63 -13.07
CA GLY A 315 -10.16 -14.75 -13.30
C GLY A 315 -10.49 -13.31 -13.00
N HIS A 316 -9.57 -12.40 -13.37
CA HIS A 316 -9.77 -10.97 -13.21
C HIS A 316 -10.75 -10.41 -14.23
N SER A 317 -11.32 -9.24 -13.98
CA SER A 317 -12.08 -8.46 -14.95
C SER A 317 -11.42 -7.11 -15.24
N ALA A 318 -11.80 -6.48 -16.35
CA ALA A 318 -11.28 -5.17 -16.78
C ALA A 318 -12.05 -4.00 -16.15
N THR A 319 -12.82 -4.24 -15.10
CA THR A 319 -13.61 -3.21 -14.43
C THR A 319 -12.69 -2.21 -13.73
N MET A 320 -13.02 -0.91 -13.81
CA MET A 320 -12.36 0.10 -12.99
C MET A 320 -12.56 -0.20 -11.51
N VAL A 321 -11.55 0.09 -10.71
CA VAL A 321 -11.59 -0.08 -9.25
C VAL A 321 -11.62 1.26 -8.53
N PRO A 322 -12.19 1.36 -7.33
CA PRO A 322 -12.24 2.60 -6.58
C PRO A 322 -10.86 2.93 -5.97
N VAL A 323 -10.63 4.24 -5.80
CA VAL A 323 -9.51 4.77 -5.04
C VAL A 323 -10.09 5.69 -3.97
N PHE A 324 -10.03 5.27 -2.74
CA PHE A 324 -10.42 6.06 -1.58
C PHE A 324 -9.19 6.79 -1.03
N SER A 325 -9.34 8.02 -0.60
CA SER A 325 -8.22 8.78 -0.02
C SER A 325 -8.67 9.66 1.13
N TYR A 326 -7.81 9.77 2.15
CA TYR A 326 -8.08 10.45 3.39
C TYR A 326 -6.86 11.20 3.92
N GLY A 327 -7.06 12.33 4.61
CA GLY A 327 -5.99 13.13 5.20
C GLY A 327 -5.30 14.10 4.23
N THR A 328 -4.03 14.39 4.50
CA THR A 328 -3.26 15.39 3.74
C THR A 328 -3.12 14.99 2.27
N CYS A 329 -3.36 15.94 1.35
CA CYS A 329 -3.33 15.74 -0.10
C CYS A 329 -4.41 14.79 -0.68
N ALA A 330 -5.32 14.25 0.11
CA ALA A 330 -6.34 13.27 -0.31
C ALA A 330 -7.15 13.75 -1.53
N LYS A 331 -7.55 15.03 -1.60
CA LYS A 331 -8.33 15.59 -2.71
C LYS A 331 -7.72 15.33 -4.10
N LYS A 332 -6.40 15.17 -4.19
CA LYS A 332 -5.70 14.88 -5.46
C LYS A 332 -6.12 13.55 -6.08
N PHE A 333 -6.66 12.62 -5.30
CA PHE A 333 -7.02 11.27 -5.74
C PHE A 333 -8.47 11.14 -6.24
N SER A 334 -9.24 12.25 -6.30
CA SER A 334 -10.57 12.26 -6.92
C SER A 334 -10.49 12.23 -8.44
N GLY A 335 -11.56 11.73 -9.09
CA GLY A 335 -11.68 11.69 -10.56
C GLY A 335 -11.41 10.30 -11.15
N ILE A 336 -11.35 10.22 -12.48
CA ILE A 336 -11.10 8.97 -13.22
C ILE A 336 -9.75 9.09 -13.92
N TYR A 337 -8.83 8.16 -13.68
CA TYR A 337 -7.46 8.23 -14.19
C TYR A 337 -6.83 6.83 -14.37
N GLU A 338 -5.66 6.80 -14.99
CA GLU A 338 -4.85 5.59 -15.14
C GLU A 338 -4.26 5.16 -13.79
N ASN A 339 -4.11 3.86 -13.55
CA ASN A 339 -3.50 3.36 -12.30
C ASN A 339 -2.07 3.90 -12.07
N THR A 340 -1.34 4.24 -13.12
CA THR A 340 -0.02 4.90 -13.04
C THR A 340 -0.07 6.26 -12.34
N ALA A 341 -1.19 6.98 -12.44
CA ALA A 341 -1.34 8.30 -11.82
C ALA A 341 -1.34 8.23 -10.28
N ILE A 342 -1.60 7.06 -9.68
CA ILE A 342 -1.47 6.87 -8.22
C ILE A 342 -0.02 7.12 -7.78
N PHE A 343 0.95 6.58 -8.54
CA PHE A 343 2.37 6.86 -8.32
C PHE A 343 2.68 8.37 -8.42
N ASP A 344 2.25 9.01 -9.51
CA ASP A 344 2.54 10.43 -9.75
C ASP A 344 2.01 11.30 -8.60
N LYS A 345 0.78 11.03 -8.11
CA LYS A 345 0.16 11.75 -7.00
C LYS A 345 0.86 11.51 -5.65
N MET A 346 1.36 10.29 -5.40
CA MET A 346 2.20 10.00 -4.24
C MET A 346 3.54 10.72 -4.35
N LEU A 347 4.18 10.66 -5.52
CA LEU A 347 5.46 11.33 -5.77
C LEU A 347 5.36 12.86 -5.56
N GLU A 348 4.32 13.49 -6.11
CA GLU A 348 4.04 14.91 -5.86
C GLU A 348 3.86 15.23 -4.37
N THR A 349 3.30 14.29 -3.59
CA THR A 349 3.11 14.46 -2.15
C THR A 349 4.46 14.37 -1.40
N VAL A 350 5.35 13.45 -1.82
CA VAL A 350 6.71 13.31 -1.28
C VAL A 350 7.61 14.49 -1.68
N GLU A 351 7.36 15.09 -2.86
CA GLU A 351 8.15 16.21 -3.41
C GLU A 351 7.64 17.59 -2.98
N ARG A 352 6.60 17.66 -2.20
CA ARG A 352 6.02 18.87 -1.68
C ARG A 352 7.07 19.72 -0.95
N LYS A 353 7.21 21.00 -1.37
CA LYS A 353 8.22 21.95 -0.86
C LYS A 353 7.56 23.03 -0.02
#